data_b6476c4b9abbcbcfe5cfa1d607653585
#
_entry.id   b6476c4b9abbcbcfe5cfa1d607653585
#
_cell.length_a   1.000
_cell.length_b   1.000
_cell.length_c   1.000
_cell.angle_alpha   90.00
_cell.angle_beta   90.00
_cell.angle_gamma   90.00
#
_symmetry.space_group_name_H-M   'P 1'
#
loop_
_entity.id
_entity.type
_entity.pdbx_description
1 polymer ?
#
loop_
_entity_poly.entity_id
_entity_poly.type
_entity_poly.pdbx_seq_one_letter_code
_entity_poly.pdbx_strand_id
1 'polypeptide(L)'
;MSSDGRRRARDFSAGGVVVDGDQVVVIVPVKRAADGRSVLGLPKGHPDGDETPEEAARREVAEEAGVTGELIDELGEVRYNYERRGRTVAKRVRFYLFRYVSGNVADHDHEIEDARWMPIEQASRDLTYAGEREMVRRAMSRSPPDR
;
A
#
# COMPACT_ATOMS: atom_id res chain seq x y z
N MET A 1 17.13 9.09 -30.37
CA MET A 1 17.00 9.25 -29.76
C MET A 1 16.75 9.16 -28.95
N SER A 2 16.94 9.21 -28.73
CA SER A 2 16.71 9.13 -27.96
C SER A 2 16.30 9.64 -27.20
N SER A 3 16.19 9.79 -27.08
CA SER A 3 15.42 10.45 -26.20
C SER A 3 15.68 10.09 -24.80
N ASP A 4 16.79 9.58 -24.50
CA ASP A 4 17.00 9.15 -23.19
C ASP A 4 17.00 10.23 -22.22
N GLY A 5 17.56 11.32 -22.47
CA GLY A 5 17.59 12.43 -21.53
C GLY A 5 16.22 12.98 -21.23
N ARG A 6 15.29 12.70 -22.08
CA ARG A 6 13.94 13.17 -21.86
C ARG A 6 13.03 12.11 -21.30
N ARG A 7 13.51 10.90 -21.17
CA ARG A 7 12.67 9.84 -20.66
C ARG A 7 12.46 10.05 -19.18
N ARG A 8 11.22 10.10 -18.76
CA ARG A 8 10.92 10.22 -17.37
C ARG A 8 11.22 8.91 -16.69
N ALA A 9 11.85 8.95 -15.55
CA ALA A 9 12.03 7.77 -14.74
C ALA A 9 10.67 7.30 -14.22
N ARG A 10 10.51 5.98 -14.05
CA ARG A 10 9.26 5.38 -13.62
C ARG A 10 9.50 4.49 -12.43
N ASP A 11 8.49 4.40 -11.59
CA ASP A 11 8.57 3.60 -10.38
C ASP A 11 7.21 2.97 -10.16
N PHE A 12 7.18 1.69 -9.88
CA PHE A 12 5.93 0.95 -9.70
C PHE A 12 5.98 0.16 -8.41
N SER A 13 4.92 0.23 -7.63
CA SER A 13 4.75 -0.60 -6.43
C SER A 13 3.37 -1.23 -6.45
N ALA A 14 3.21 -2.25 -5.65
CA ALA A 14 1.91 -2.89 -5.44
C ALA A 14 1.67 -3.01 -3.95
N GLY A 15 0.43 -2.90 -3.53
CA GLY A 15 0.09 -2.95 -2.12
C GLY A 15 -1.31 -3.45 -1.88
N GLY A 16 -1.70 -3.48 -0.62
CA GLY A 16 -2.97 -4.06 -0.26
C GLY A 16 -3.74 -3.31 0.79
N VAL A 17 -5.05 -3.39 0.64
CA VAL A 17 -6.02 -3.01 1.66
C VAL A 17 -6.52 -4.34 2.21
N VAL A 18 -6.14 -4.70 3.43
CA VAL A 18 -6.49 -5.98 4.03
C VAL A 18 -7.58 -5.73 5.06
N VAL A 19 -8.73 -6.33 4.85
CA VAL A 19 -9.90 -6.11 5.70
C VAL A 19 -10.25 -7.34 6.52
N ASP A 20 -10.73 -7.11 7.74
CA ASP A 20 -11.26 -8.14 8.60
C ASP A 20 -12.49 -7.51 9.28
N GLY A 21 -13.68 -7.85 8.80
CA GLY A 21 -14.89 -7.17 9.23
C GLY A 21 -14.84 -5.69 8.87
N ASP A 22 -14.93 -4.83 9.86
CA ASP A 22 -14.86 -3.39 9.64
C ASP A 22 -13.47 -2.82 9.96
N GLN A 23 -12.47 -3.65 10.08
CA GLN A 23 -11.11 -3.23 10.39
C GLN A 23 -10.22 -3.36 9.17
N VAL A 24 -9.23 -2.49 9.05
CA VAL A 24 -8.21 -2.54 7.99
C VAL A 24 -6.84 -2.46 8.63
N VAL A 25 -5.87 -3.11 8.01
CA VAL A 25 -4.51 -3.04 8.51
C VAL A 25 -3.83 -1.78 7.99
N VAL A 26 -3.16 -1.05 8.87
CA VAL A 26 -2.39 0.14 8.49
C VAL A 26 -1.00 0.03 9.09
N ILE A 27 -0.05 0.74 8.51
CA ILE A 27 1.35 0.70 8.95
C ILE A 27 1.89 2.10 9.15
N VAL A 28 2.91 2.20 10.00
CA VAL A 28 3.71 3.41 10.14
C VAL A 28 5.14 3.02 9.75
N PRO A 29 5.60 3.41 8.57
CA PRO A 29 6.97 3.10 8.17
C PRO A 29 7.99 3.84 9.02
N VAL A 30 9.16 3.26 9.18
CA VAL A 30 10.27 3.95 9.82
C VAL A 30 10.65 5.19 9.00
N LYS A 31 10.58 5.09 7.66
CA LYS A 31 10.90 6.19 6.79
C LYS A 31 9.81 7.25 6.87
N ARG A 32 10.19 8.49 7.12
CA ARG A 32 9.23 9.56 7.29
C ARG A 32 8.91 10.24 5.97
N ALA A 33 7.85 11.03 5.97
CA ALA A 33 7.50 11.85 4.82
C ALA A 33 8.56 12.93 4.61
N ALA A 34 8.52 13.59 3.44
CA ALA A 34 9.48 14.61 3.09
C ALA A 34 9.55 15.74 4.11
N ASP A 35 8.45 16.02 4.80
CA ASP A 35 8.41 17.07 5.80
C ASP A 35 8.80 16.57 7.20
N GLY A 36 9.28 15.35 7.32
CA GLY A 36 9.74 14.77 8.59
C GLY A 36 8.66 14.15 9.43
N ARG A 37 7.41 14.19 9.02
CA ARG A 37 6.32 13.63 9.81
C ARG A 37 6.20 12.14 9.60
N SER A 38 5.67 11.43 10.59
CA SER A 38 5.34 10.04 10.44
C SER A 38 4.26 9.88 9.39
N VAL A 39 4.30 8.77 8.69
CA VAL A 39 3.28 8.44 7.69
C VAL A 39 2.41 7.34 8.27
N LEU A 40 1.10 7.48 8.16
CA LEU A 40 0.17 6.39 8.41
C LEU A 40 -0.30 5.93 7.05
N GLY A 41 -0.03 4.70 6.69
CA GLY A 41 -0.29 4.25 5.32
C GLY A 41 -0.68 2.82 5.19
N LEU A 42 -0.77 2.39 3.94
CA LEU A 42 -1.09 1.01 3.56
C LEU A 42 0.21 0.28 3.20
N PRO A 43 0.29 -1.03 3.46
CA PRO A 43 1.48 -1.78 3.08
C PRO A 43 1.63 -1.86 1.56
N LYS A 44 2.84 -1.64 1.07
CA LYS A 44 3.15 -1.67 -0.36
C LYS A 44 4.65 -1.73 -0.58
N GLY A 45 5.04 -2.15 -1.74
CA GLY A 45 6.45 -2.14 -2.13
C GLY A 45 6.65 -2.58 -3.57
N HIS A 46 7.92 -2.65 -3.98
CA HIS A 46 8.27 -2.95 -5.36
C HIS A 46 8.17 -4.45 -5.63
N PRO A 47 7.72 -4.84 -6.81
CA PRO A 47 7.80 -6.25 -7.21
C PRO A 47 9.26 -6.70 -7.29
N ASP A 48 9.50 -7.97 -6.94
CA ASP A 48 10.82 -8.56 -7.05
C ASP A 48 10.85 -9.45 -8.27
N GLY A 49 11.89 -9.33 -9.08
CA GLY A 49 12.09 -10.22 -10.22
C GLY A 49 10.85 -10.32 -11.08
N ASP A 50 10.34 -11.55 -11.24
CA ASP A 50 9.22 -11.77 -12.12
C ASP A 50 7.89 -11.77 -11.40
N GLU A 51 7.80 -11.27 -10.20
CA GLU A 51 6.52 -11.23 -9.50
C GLU A 51 5.47 -10.48 -10.28
N THR A 52 4.26 -10.99 -10.29
CA THR A 52 3.13 -10.20 -10.78
C THR A 52 2.79 -9.14 -9.73
N PRO A 53 2.05 -8.10 -10.10
CA PRO A 53 1.62 -7.11 -9.11
C PRO A 53 0.85 -7.73 -7.94
N GLU A 54 0.00 -8.72 -8.19
CA GLU A 54 -0.74 -9.38 -7.11
C GLU A 54 0.19 -10.12 -6.17
N GLU A 55 1.21 -10.81 -6.73
CA GLU A 55 2.18 -11.52 -5.90
C GLU A 55 2.99 -10.55 -5.06
N ALA A 56 3.39 -9.43 -5.65
CA ALA A 56 4.13 -8.40 -4.93
C ALA A 56 3.29 -7.81 -3.81
N ALA A 57 2.02 -7.52 -4.08
CA ALA A 57 1.13 -6.96 -3.07
C ALA A 57 0.97 -7.92 -1.91
N ARG A 58 0.79 -9.21 -2.20
CA ARG A 58 0.60 -10.21 -1.15
C ARG A 58 1.86 -10.35 -0.29
N ARG A 59 3.03 -10.36 -0.92
CA ARG A 59 4.30 -10.46 -0.20
C ARG A 59 4.54 -9.22 0.66
N GLU A 60 4.29 -8.03 0.10
CA GLU A 60 4.52 -6.79 0.85
C GLU A 60 3.58 -6.67 2.04
N VAL A 61 2.34 -7.11 1.89
CA VAL A 61 1.41 -7.15 3.01
C VAL A 61 1.96 -8.05 4.11
N ALA A 62 2.49 -9.22 3.75
CA ALA A 62 3.04 -10.13 4.74
C ALA A 62 4.28 -9.53 5.43
N GLU A 63 5.15 -8.87 4.67
CA GLU A 63 6.37 -8.31 5.24
C GLU A 63 6.08 -7.08 6.08
N GLU A 64 5.30 -6.16 5.57
CA GLU A 64 5.11 -4.88 6.24
C GLU A 64 4.04 -4.93 7.31
N ALA A 65 3.06 -5.78 7.19
CA ALA A 65 1.96 -5.83 8.13
C ALA A 65 1.86 -7.16 8.88
N GLY A 66 2.66 -8.16 8.52
CA GLY A 66 2.68 -9.43 9.25
C GLY A 66 1.50 -10.34 8.98
N VAL A 67 0.64 -10.00 8.02
CA VAL A 67 -0.60 -10.76 7.81
C VAL A 67 -0.68 -11.32 6.39
N THR A 68 -1.47 -12.36 6.24
CA THR A 68 -1.77 -12.98 4.96
C THR A 68 -3.23 -12.77 4.64
N GLY A 69 -3.52 -12.42 3.40
CA GLY A 69 -4.88 -12.21 2.94
C GLY A 69 -5.20 -12.98 1.68
N GLU A 70 -6.48 -13.19 1.46
CA GLU A 70 -6.99 -13.78 0.24
C GLU A 70 -7.34 -12.65 -0.70
N LEU A 71 -6.89 -12.74 -1.95
CA LEU A 71 -7.16 -11.69 -2.94
C LEU A 71 -8.66 -11.68 -3.30
N ILE A 72 -9.27 -10.54 -3.21
CA ILE A 72 -10.68 -10.36 -3.55
C ILE A 72 -10.83 -9.59 -4.86
N ASP A 73 -10.12 -8.47 -5.01
CA ASP A 73 -10.33 -7.62 -6.17
C ASP A 73 -9.17 -6.64 -6.33
N GLU A 74 -9.04 -6.07 -7.51
CA GLU A 74 -8.11 -4.97 -7.73
C GLU A 74 -8.86 -3.68 -7.45
N LEU A 75 -8.26 -2.75 -6.71
CA LEU A 75 -8.93 -1.51 -6.34
C LEU A 75 -8.58 -0.35 -7.28
N GLY A 76 -7.41 -0.36 -7.85
CA GLY A 76 -6.99 0.71 -8.74
C GLY A 76 -5.59 1.18 -8.47
N GLU A 77 -5.21 2.30 -9.10
CA GLU A 77 -3.86 2.83 -8.96
C GLU A 77 -3.87 4.24 -8.41
N VAL A 78 -2.85 4.53 -7.62
CA VAL A 78 -2.53 5.89 -7.22
C VAL A 78 -1.33 6.32 -8.05
N ARG A 79 -1.37 7.51 -8.63
CA ARG A 79 -0.29 8.02 -9.48
C ARG A 79 0.15 9.38 -8.98
N TYR A 80 1.46 9.59 -8.89
CA TYR A 80 2.00 10.87 -8.51
C TYR A 80 3.45 10.97 -8.99
N ASN A 81 4.00 12.16 -8.95
CA ASN A 81 5.40 12.37 -9.28
C ASN A 81 6.15 12.77 -8.03
N TYR A 82 7.41 12.39 -7.95
CA TYR A 82 8.27 12.87 -6.87
C TYR A 82 9.66 13.14 -7.45
N GLU A 83 10.48 13.83 -6.68
CA GLU A 83 11.83 14.17 -7.10
C GLU A 83 12.83 13.24 -6.47
N ARG A 84 13.78 12.76 -7.26
CA ARG A 84 14.89 11.99 -6.76
C ARG A 84 16.15 12.48 -7.46
N ARG A 85 17.08 13.02 -6.71
CA ARG A 85 18.35 13.52 -7.26
C ARG A 85 18.13 14.50 -8.39
N GLY A 86 17.18 15.40 -8.20
CA GLY A 86 16.90 16.43 -9.20
C GLY A 86 16.10 15.96 -10.40
N ARG A 87 15.67 14.70 -10.43
CA ARG A 87 14.89 14.19 -11.55
C ARG A 87 13.48 13.90 -11.11
N THR A 88 12.52 14.14 -11.99
CA THR A 88 11.13 13.80 -11.72
C THR A 88 10.92 12.32 -11.98
N VAL A 89 10.35 11.64 -11.02
CA VAL A 89 10.03 10.21 -11.14
C VAL A 89 8.52 10.07 -11.12
N ALA A 90 7.96 9.38 -12.12
CA ALA A 90 6.53 9.09 -12.16
C ALA A 90 6.29 7.80 -11.39
N LYS A 91 5.48 7.87 -10.34
CA LYS A 91 5.21 6.72 -9.47
C LYS A 91 3.79 6.23 -9.69
N ARG A 92 3.63 4.91 -9.78
CA ARG A 92 2.31 4.27 -9.76
C ARG A 92 2.30 3.26 -8.64
N VAL A 93 1.23 3.19 -7.90
CA VAL A 93 1.03 2.15 -6.88
C VAL A 93 -0.31 1.50 -7.13
N ARG A 94 -0.31 0.20 -7.40
CA ARG A 94 -1.55 -0.54 -7.63
C ARG A 94 -1.95 -1.23 -6.35
N PHE A 95 -3.19 -1.04 -5.93
CA PHE A 95 -3.68 -1.61 -4.69
C PHE A 95 -4.73 -2.68 -4.95
N TYR A 96 -4.70 -3.71 -4.11
CA TYR A 96 -5.64 -4.83 -4.18
C TYR A 96 -6.37 -4.97 -2.85
N LEU A 97 -7.58 -5.46 -2.90
CA LEU A 97 -8.37 -5.75 -1.73
C LEU A 97 -8.13 -7.20 -1.32
N PHE A 98 -7.74 -7.39 -0.07
CA PHE A 98 -7.54 -8.73 0.50
C PHE A 98 -8.46 -8.91 1.69
N ARG A 99 -8.94 -10.15 1.88
CA ARG A 99 -9.64 -10.53 3.11
C ARG A 99 -8.62 -11.20 4.02
N TYR A 100 -8.56 -10.79 5.27
CA TYR A 100 -7.61 -11.36 6.23
C TYR A 100 -7.82 -12.86 6.38
N VAL A 101 -6.74 -13.61 6.42
CA VAL A 101 -6.77 -15.05 6.63
C VAL A 101 -6.00 -15.41 7.87
N SER A 102 -4.80 -14.91 8.06
CA SER A 102 -3.95 -15.31 9.17
C SER A 102 -2.83 -14.32 9.42
N GLY A 103 -2.07 -14.51 10.46
CA GLY A 103 -0.91 -13.69 10.77
C GLY A 103 -1.20 -12.68 11.87
N ASN A 104 -0.16 -12.01 12.32
CA ASN A 104 -0.24 -11.08 13.42
C ASN A 104 0.51 -9.80 13.06
N VAL A 105 -0.11 -8.67 13.25
CA VAL A 105 0.50 -7.39 12.90
C VAL A 105 1.80 -7.14 13.69
N ALA A 106 1.98 -7.81 14.84
CA ALA A 106 3.23 -7.70 15.56
C ALA A 106 4.42 -8.28 14.79
N ASP A 107 4.17 -9.08 13.75
CA ASP A 107 5.21 -9.70 12.96
C ASP A 107 5.66 -8.86 11.77
N HIS A 108 5.37 -7.58 11.77
CA HIS A 108 5.85 -6.67 10.72
C HIS A 108 7.39 -6.63 10.73
N ASP A 109 7.97 -6.26 9.60
CA ASP A 109 9.42 -6.27 9.47
C ASP A 109 10.05 -5.01 10.07
N HIS A 110 11.40 -4.91 9.96
CA HIS A 110 12.15 -3.83 10.58
C HIS A 110 12.01 -2.49 9.88
N GLU A 111 11.44 -2.47 8.68
CA GLU A 111 11.20 -1.21 7.98
C GLU A 111 9.93 -0.53 8.45
N ILE A 112 9.16 -1.20 9.29
CA ILE A 112 7.89 -0.70 9.79
C ILE A 112 8.02 -0.48 11.28
N GLU A 113 7.65 0.71 11.72
CA GLU A 113 7.71 1.06 13.11
C GLU A 113 6.51 0.51 13.86
N ASP A 114 5.36 0.45 13.25
CA ASP A 114 4.13 -0.01 13.85
C ASP A 114 3.18 -0.53 12.80
N ALA A 115 2.48 -1.60 13.08
CA ALA A 115 1.41 -2.10 12.22
C ALA A 115 0.23 -2.41 13.13
N ARG A 116 -0.97 -2.01 12.72
CA ARG A 116 -2.14 -2.20 13.57
C ARG A 116 -3.42 -2.26 12.78
N TRP A 117 -4.44 -2.80 13.38
CA TRP A 117 -5.79 -2.77 12.84
C TRP A 117 -6.47 -1.48 13.25
N MET A 118 -7.25 -0.92 12.38
CA MET A 118 -7.96 0.33 12.63
C MET A 118 -9.33 0.24 11.97
N PRO A 119 -10.36 0.88 12.51
CA PRO A 119 -11.64 0.90 11.82
C PRO A 119 -11.47 1.46 10.42
N ILE A 120 -12.04 0.79 9.43
CA ILE A 120 -11.84 1.14 8.04
C ILE A 120 -12.34 2.55 7.75
N GLU A 121 -13.42 2.95 8.40
CA GLU A 121 -13.94 4.29 8.21
C GLU A 121 -12.97 5.33 8.73
N GLN A 122 -12.30 5.06 9.85
CA GLN A 122 -11.29 5.98 10.36
C GLN A 122 -10.10 6.06 9.40
N ALA A 123 -9.66 4.94 8.84
CA ALA A 123 -8.55 4.93 7.90
C ALA A 123 -8.89 5.74 6.64
N SER A 124 -10.15 5.72 6.22
CA SER A 124 -10.57 6.49 5.05
C SER A 124 -10.42 8.01 5.26
N ARG A 125 -10.25 8.43 6.50
CA ARG A 125 -10.06 9.84 6.83
C ARG A 125 -8.64 10.14 7.30
N ASP A 126 -7.99 9.18 7.96
CA ASP A 126 -6.76 9.47 8.69
C ASP A 126 -5.48 9.06 8.00
N LEU A 127 -5.53 8.23 6.97
CA LEU A 127 -4.31 7.90 6.24
C LEU A 127 -3.66 9.16 5.70
N THR A 128 -2.34 9.19 5.69
CA THR A 128 -1.61 10.41 5.37
C THR A 128 -1.87 10.89 3.95
N TYR A 129 -1.93 9.95 2.99
CA TYR A 129 -2.02 10.36 1.58
C TYR A 129 -3.41 10.18 1.00
N ALA A 130 -3.85 11.17 0.26
CA ALA A 130 -5.21 11.18 -0.30
C ALA A 130 -5.48 9.98 -1.21
N GLY A 131 -4.49 9.56 -1.99
CA GLY A 131 -4.68 8.40 -2.88
C GLY A 131 -4.95 7.14 -2.10
N GLU A 132 -4.30 6.96 -0.95
CA GLU A 132 -4.54 5.78 -0.13
C GLU A 132 -5.89 5.86 0.58
N ARG A 133 -6.29 7.05 1.00
CA ARG A 133 -7.65 7.23 1.57
C ARG A 133 -8.71 6.83 0.54
N GLU A 134 -8.47 7.18 -0.73
CA GLU A 134 -9.40 6.81 -1.79
C GLU A 134 -9.45 5.28 -2.01
N MET A 135 -8.30 4.60 -1.92
CA MET A 135 -8.27 3.15 -2.06
C MET A 135 -9.07 2.48 -0.94
N VAL A 136 -8.97 3.02 0.28
CA VAL A 136 -9.75 2.51 1.40
C VAL A 136 -11.26 2.73 1.14
N ARG A 137 -11.64 3.87 0.59
CA ARG A 137 -13.06 4.11 0.26
C ARG A 137 -13.55 3.13 -0.79
N ARG A 138 -12.72 2.83 -1.78
CA ARG A 138 -13.10 1.81 -2.79
C ARG A 138 -13.26 0.45 -2.14
N ALA A 139 -12.38 0.12 -1.19
CA ALA A 139 -12.51 -1.14 -0.47
C ALA A 139 -13.81 -1.20 0.32
N MET A 140 -14.20 -0.10 0.92
CA MET A 140 -15.46 -0.06 1.68
C MET A 140 -16.65 -0.41 0.81
N SER A 141 -16.66 0.08 -0.43
CA SER A 141 -17.79 -0.20 -1.32
C SER A 141 -17.71 -1.58 -1.97
N ARG A 142 -16.57 -2.27 -1.87
CA ARG A 142 -16.39 -3.59 -2.46
C ARG A 142 -16.09 -4.65 -1.43
N SER A 143 -16.14 -4.33 -0.15
CA SER A 143 -15.81 -5.29 0.87
C SER A 143 -16.70 -6.48 0.75
N PRO A 144 -16.17 -7.68 0.90
CA PRO A 144 -17.01 -8.85 0.79
C PRO A 144 -18.02 -8.87 1.91
N PRO A 145 -19.12 -9.46 1.68
CA PRO A 145 -20.09 -9.61 2.72
C PRO A 145 -19.48 -10.36 3.86
N ASP A 146 -19.99 -10.12 5.03
CA ASP A 146 -19.45 -10.73 6.10
C ASP A 146 -19.53 -12.01 6.15
N ARG A 147 -19.59 -12.58 5.55
CA ARG A 147 -19.48 -13.90 5.70
C ARG A 147 -20.44 -14.45 6.42
#